data_74b64e61740a07dc1f83213b2110641b
#
_entry.id   74b64e61740a07dc1f83213b2110641b
#
_cell.length_a   1.000
_cell.length_b   1.000
_cell.length_c   1.000
_cell.angle_alpha   90.00
_cell.angle_beta   90.00
_cell.angle_gamma   90.00
#
_symmetry.space_group_name_H-M   'P 1'
#
loop_
_entity.id
_entity.type
_entity.pdbx_description
1 polymer ?
#
loop_
_entity_poly.entity_id
_entity_poly.type
_entity_poly.pdbx_seq_one_letter_code
_entity_poly.pdbx_strand_id
1 'polypeptide(L)'
;YARIHQALPSHIQVSERHLSNLYRDYLALLACADRLDVDKLRASVKRYGGLIFSIDGLEPEGGQPQLWVVREVLTDTLIAAGWLPRVDEDTLKDFLTPIAALNLPLLATLSDKQAALIKALDATWQDVPHQYCQAHYLSNAVDPLYKADERMKTQLRQQVRAQAGATMRQVQAQAKG
;
A
#
# COMPACT_ATOMS: atom_id res chain seq x y z
N TYR A 1 -0.89 12.98 -7.39
CA TYR A 1 -0.01 13.63 -8.39
C TYR A 1 -0.15 15.16 -8.35
N ALA A 2 -1.34 15.73 -8.12
CA ALA A 2 -1.56 17.18 -8.03
C ALA A 2 -0.59 17.89 -7.07
N ARG A 3 -0.38 17.35 -5.87
CA ARG A 3 0.58 17.91 -4.89
C ARG A 3 2.02 17.87 -5.38
N ILE A 4 2.41 16.78 -6.07
CA ILE A 4 3.76 16.67 -6.64
C ILE A 4 3.93 17.68 -7.77
N HIS A 5 2.93 17.80 -8.65
CA HIS A 5 2.92 18.77 -9.74
C HIS A 5 3.06 20.22 -9.23
N GLN A 6 2.33 20.56 -8.14
CA GLN A 6 2.42 21.89 -7.51
C GLN A 6 3.78 22.16 -6.82
N ALA A 7 4.48 21.11 -6.39
CA ALA A 7 5.79 21.23 -5.73
C ALA A 7 6.96 21.23 -6.72
N LEU A 8 6.73 21.04 -8.01
CA LEU A 8 7.79 21.05 -9.01
C LEU A 8 8.34 22.48 -9.17
N PRO A 9 9.68 22.60 -9.37
CA PRO A 9 10.31 23.86 -9.75
C PRO A 9 9.69 24.44 -11.02
N SER A 10 9.54 25.77 -11.09
CA SER A 10 8.86 26.48 -12.19
C SER A 10 9.46 26.26 -13.59
N HIS A 11 10.71 25.83 -13.66
CA HIS A 11 11.37 25.48 -14.92
C HIS A 11 11.00 24.10 -15.44
N ILE A 12 10.33 23.26 -14.64
CA ILE A 12 9.86 21.92 -15.03
C ILE A 12 8.39 22.03 -15.43
N GLN A 13 8.16 22.07 -16.73
CA GLN A 13 6.81 22.15 -17.31
C GLN A 13 6.32 20.75 -17.73
N VAL A 14 5.66 20.05 -16.83
CA VAL A 14 5.06 18.74 -17.09
C VAL A 14 3.61 18.74 -16.60
N SER A 15 2.71 18.08 -17.31
CA SER A 15 1.33 17.92 -16.86
C SER A 15 1.22 16.82 -15.78
N GLU A 16 0.17 16.86 -14.96
CA GLU A 16 -0.13 15.78 -14.00
C GLU A 16 -0.24 14.41 -14.66
N ARG A 17 -0.83 14.36 -15.86
CA ARG A 17 -0.93 13.12 -16.65
C ARG A 17 0.45 12.60 -17.04
N HIS A 18 1.37 13.48 -17.41
CA HIS A 18 2.75 13.11 -17.76
C HIS A 18 3.50 12.58 -16.52
N LEU A 19 3.34 13.24 -15.36
CA LEU A 19 3.89 12.73 -14.09
C LEU A 19 3.35 11.35 -13.74
N SER A 20 2.05 11.11 -13.92
CA SER A 20 1.44 9.81 -13.68
C SER A 20 2.00 8.73 -14.61
N ASN A 21 2.25 9.07 -15.88
CA ASN A 21 2.87 8.14 -16.84
C ASN A 21 4.32 7.86 -16.46
N LEU A 22 5.14 8.90 -16.18
CA LEU A 22 6.52 8.73 -15.75
C LEU A 22 6.65 7.86 -14.50
N TYR A 23 5.73 8.05 -13.54
CA TYR A 23 5.71 7.22 -12.33
C TYR A 23 5.41 5.76 -12.64
N ARG A 24 4.45 5.49 -13.55
CA ARG A 24 4.14 4.14 -14.02
C ARG A 24 5.34 3.50 -14.72
N ASP A 25 6.01 4.25 -15.62
CA ASP A 25 7.18 3.78 -16.33
C ASP A 25 8.33 3.50 -15.35
N TYR A 26 8.53 4.37 -14.36
CA TYR A 26 9.51 4.17 -13.29
C TYR A 26 9.23 2.88 -12.48
N LEU A 27 7.98 2.64 -12.10
CA LEU A 27 7.61 1.40 -11.40
C LEU A 27 7.83 0.16 -12.26
N ALA A 28 7.52 0.23 -13.56
CA ALA A 28 7.78 -0.86 -14.49
C ALA A 28 9.28 -1.14 -14.64
N LEU A 29 10.11 -0.09 -14.74
CA LEU A 29 11.57 -0.22 -14.78
C LEU A 29 12.13 -0.82 -13.48
N LEU A 30 11.64 -0.39 -12.32
CA LEU A 30 12.02 -0.97 -11.04
C LEU A 30 11.67 -2.47 -10.99
N ALA A 31 10.45 -2.82 -11.39
CA ALA A 31 10.02 -4.22 -11.44
C ALA A 31 10.91 -5.06 -12.38
N CYS A 32 11.36 -4.50 -13.51
CA CYS A 32 12.28 -5.17 -14.40
C CYS A 32 13.70 -5.28 -13.80
N ALA A 33 14.20 -4.22 -13.18
CA ALA A 33 15.52 -4.20 -12.57
C ALA A 33 15.66 -5.22 -11.44
N ASP A 34 14.66 -5.27 -10.55
CA ASP A 34 14.66 -6.23 -9.43
C ASP A 34 14.52 -7.69 -9.90
N ARG A 35 13.78 -7.94 -10.99
CA ARG A 35 13.68 -9.28 -11.59
C ARG A 35 15.00 -9.82 -12.16
N LEU A 36 15.94 -8.93 -12.48
CA LEU A 36 17.26 -9.32 -13.00
C LEU A 36 18.21 -9.81 -11.89
N ASP A 37 17.86 -9.62 -10.61
CA ASP A 37 18.72 -10.04 -9.49
C ASP A 37 18.46 -11.52 -9.07
N VAL A 38 18.52 -12.40 -10.06
CA VAL A 38 18.35 -13.85 -9.88
C VAL A 38 19.38 -14.43 -8.91
N ASP A 39 20.54 -13.82 -8.81
CA ASP A 39 21.63 -14.34 -7.96
C ASP A 39 21.32 -14.14 -6.47
N LYS A 40 20.64 -13.05 -6.09
CA LYS A 40 20.12 -12.89 -4.71
C LYS A 40 19.11 -13.96 -4.36
N LEU A 41 18.17 -14.24 -5.26
CA LEU A 41 17.15 -15.29 -5.04
C LEU A 41 17.80 -16.67 -4.93
N ARG A 42 18.78 -16.99 -5.78
CA ARG A 42 19.54 -18.26 -5.68
C ARG A 42 20.30 -18.36 -4.38
N ALA A 43 20.93 -17.26 -3.93
CA ALA A 43 21.64 -17.21 -2.67
C ALA A 43 20.69 -17.43 -1.48
N SER A 44 19.49 -16.85 -1.51
CA SER A 44 18.43 -17.05 -0.52
C SER A 44 18.00 -18.51 -0.47
N VAL A 45 17.67 -19.12 -1.63
CA VAL A 45 17.31 -20.53 -1.72
C VAL A 45 18.43 -21.43 -1.17
N LYS A 46 19.69 -21.16 -1.52
CA LYS A 46 20.84 -21.95 -1.03
C LYS A 46 21.00 -21.82 0.48
N ARG A 47 20.76 -20.63 1.04
CA ARG A 47 20.98 -20.35 2.46
C ARG A 47 19.83 -20.85 3.34
N TYR A 48 18.59 -20.70 2.90
CA TYR A 48 17.38 -20.88 3.72
C TYR A 48 16.53 -22.05 3.26
N GLY A 49 16.85 -22.68 2.12
CA GLY A 49 16.08 -23.77 1.54
C GLY A 49 14.89 -23.32 0.68
N GLY A 50 14.61 -22.03 0.59
CA GLY A 50 13.53 -21.49 -0.22
C GLY A 50 13.33 -19.98 -0.01
N LEU A 51 12.22 -19.48 -0.52
CA LEU A 51 11.85 -18.06 -0.52
C LEU A 51 10.61 -17.83 0.36
N ILE A 52 10.43 -16.61 0.83
CA ILE A 52 9.21 -16.17 1.51
C ILE A 52 8.64 -15.00 0.73
N PHE A 53 7.41 -15.13 0.22
CA PHE A 53 6.77 -14.06 -0.54
C PHE A 53 5.83 -13.24 0.35
N SER A 54 6.04 -11.93 0.37
CA SER A 54 5.08 -10.97 0.89
C SER A 54 4.24 -10.42 -0.25
N ILE A 55 2.92 -10.50 -0.11
CA ILE A 55 1.95 -10.01 -1.09
C ILE A 55 1.13 -8.91 -0.43
N ASP A 56 1.12 -7.73 -1.05
CA ASP A 56 0.45 -6.56 -0.53
C ASP A 56 -0.16 -5.71 -1.64
N GLY A 57 -1.30 -5.09 -1.33
CA GLY A 57 -2.01 -4.18 -2.22
C GLY A 57 -1.95 -2.76 -1.70
N LEU A 58 -1.51 -1.83 -2.54
CA LEU A 58 -1.54 -0.41 -2.27
C LEU A 58 -2.83 0.20 -2.81
N GLU A 59 -3.67 0.73 -1.92
CA GLU A 59 -4.87 1.45 -2.32
C GLU A 59 -4.51 2.85 -2.85
N PRO A 60 -4.84 3.16 -4.10
CA PRO A 60 -4.76 4.51 -4.59
C PRO A 60 -5.96 5.34 -4.10
N GLU A 61 -5.86 6.65 -4.16
CA GLU A 61 -6.98 7.55 -3.88
C GLU A 61 -8.14 7.29 -4.86
N GLY A 62 -9.32 6.94 -4.32
CA GLY A 62 -10.62 7.04 -4.98
C GLY A 62 -10.83 6.26 -6.29
N GLY A 63 -11.12 4.96 -6.22
CA GLY A 63 -11.66 4.20 -7.36
C GLY A 63 -10.69 3.90 -8.51
N GLN A 64 -9.41 4.11 -8.31
CA GLN A 64 -8.35 3.75 -9.24
C GLN A 64 -7.98 2.24 -9.08
N PRO A 65 -7.39 1.61 -10.10
CA PRO A 65 -6.83 0.27 -9.96
C PRO A 65 -5.83 0.20 -8.79
N GLN A 66 -5.84 -0.89 -8.05
CA GLN A 66 -4.88 -1.12 -6.97
C GLN A 66 -3.56 -1.64 -7.51
N LEU A 67 -2.45 -1.12 -6.97
CA LEU A 67 -1.11 -1.67 -7.27
C LEU A 67 -0.85 -2.85 -6.33
N TRP A 68 -0.71 -4.03 -6.90
CA TRP A 68 -0.33 -5.23 -6.16
C TRP A 68 1.14 -5.54 -6.35
N VAL A 69 1.78 -5.97 -5.27
CA VAL A 69 3.23 -6.19 -5.22
C VAL A 69 3.50 -7.53 -4.56
N VAL A 70 4.40 -8.31 -5.16
CA VAL A 70 4.97 -9.52 -4.57
C VAL A 70 6.45 -9.29 -4.35
N ARG A 71 6.91 -9.41 -3.09
CA ARG A 71 8.32 -9.26 -2.69
C ARG A 71 8.84 -10.53 -2.04
N GLU A 72 10.09 -10.83 -2.30
CA GLU A 72 10.83 -11.82 -1.51
C GLU A 72 11.37 -11.14 -0.25
N VAL A 73 10.97 -11.67 0.92
CA VAL A 73 11.16 -11.00 2.22
C VAL A 73 12.61 -10.99 2.68
N LEU A 74 13.36 -12.06 2.42
CA LEU A 74 14.73 -12.24 2.95
C LEU A 74 15.77 -11.43 2.19
N THR A 75 15.51 -11.14 0.91
CA THR A 75 16.41 -10.37 0.04
C THR A 75 15.86 -8.99 -0.33
N ASP A 76 14.63 -8.71 0.09
CA ASP A 76 13.87 -7.50 -0.28
C ASP A 76 13.73 -7.31 -1.82
N THR A 77 13.73 -8.44 -2.56
CA THR A 77 13.65 -8.42 -4.02
C THR A 77 12.19 -8.35 -4.49
N LEU A 78 11.90 -7.43 -5.41
CA LEU A 78 10.60 -7.34 -6.06
C LEU A 78 10.43 -8.47 -7.08
N ILE A 79 9.47 -9.36 -6.85
CA ILE A 79 9.19 -10.49 -7.74
C ILE A 79 8.21 -10.10 -8.83
N ALA A 80 7.14 -9.39 -8.46
CA ALA A 80 6.13 -8.90 -9.40
C ALA A 80 5.45 -7.65 -8.87
N ALA A 81 5.00 -6.81 -9.80
CA ALA A 81 4.09 -5.71 -9.53
C ALA A 81 3.06 -5.62 -10.68
N GLY A 82 1.82 -5.28 -10.34
CA GLY A 82 0.75 -5.15 -11.33
C GLY A 82 -0.40 -4.31 -10.82
N TRP A 83 -1.04 -3.58 -11.75
CA TRP A 83 -2.25 -2.81 -11.49
C TRP A 83 -3.46 -3.71 -11.71
N LEU A 84 -4.23 -3.97 -10.65
CA LEU A 84 -5.44 -4.76 -10.72
C LEU A 84 -6.68 -3.85 -10.68
N PRO A 85 -7.56 -3.96 -11.68
CA PRO A 85 -8.76 -3.13 -11.74
C PRO A 85 -9.80 -3.52 -10.68
N ARG A 86 -9.73 -4.73 -10.18
CA ARG A 86 -10.59 -5.28 -9.12
C ARG A 86 -9.77 -6.18 -8.22
N VAL A 87 -10.25 -6.34 -6.98
CA VAL A 87 -9.63 -7.20 -5.97
C VAL A 87 -10.63 -8.29 -5.62
N ASP A 88 -10.72 -9.27 -6.50
CA ASP A 88 -11.43 -10.52 -6.31
C ASP A 88 -10.48 -11.72 -6.43
N GLU A 89 -10.96 -12.89 -6.05
CA GLU A 89 -10.19 -14.12 -6.03
C GLU A 89 -9.60 -14.44 -7.40
N ASP A 90 -10.39 -14.32 -8.47
CA ASP A 90 -9.98 -14.68 -9.83
C ASP A 90 -8.89 -13.75 -10.34
N THR A 91 -9.07 -12.44 -10.18
CA THR A 91 -8.09 -11.43 -10.61
C THR A 91 -6.77 -11.59 -9.86
N LEU A 92 -6.81 -11.88 -8.56
CA LEU A 92 -5.60 -12.13 -7.77
C LEU A 92 -4.93 -13.44 -8.19
N LYS A 93 -5.69 -14.48 -8.45
CA LYS A 93 -5.18 -15.75 -8.95
C LYS A 93 -4.50 -15.59 -10.31
N ASP A 94 -5.10 -14.85 -11.23
CA ASP A 94 -4.51 -14.54 -12.53
C ASP A 94 -3.19 -13.79 -12.39
N PHE A 95 -3.10 -12.85 -11.44
CA PHE A 95 -1.88 -12.13 -11.12
C PHE A 95 -0.78 -13.04 -10.54
N LEU A 96 -1.16 -13.99 -9.68
CA LEU A 96 -0.22 -14.90 -9.02
C LEU A 96 0.21 -16.08 -9.91
N THR A 97 -0.61 -16.50 -10.86
CA THR A 97 -0.35 -17.66 -11.73
C THR A 97 1.00 -17.60 -12.47
N PRO A 98 1.41 -16.49 -13.11
CA PRO A 98 2.72 -16.38 -13.74
C PRO A 98 3.88 -16.50 -12.77
N ILE A 99 3.68 -16.09 -11.50
CA ILE A 99 4.70 -16.20 -10.45
C ILE A 99 4.84 -17.65 -10.00
N ALA A 100 3.71 -18.33 -9.83
CA ALA A 100 3.70 -19.76 -9.51
C ALA A 100 4.34 -20.60 -10.61
N ALA A 101 4.16 -20.24 -11.88
CA ALA A 101 4.78 -20.91 -13.04
C ALA A 101 6.32 -20.82 -13.04
N LEU A 102 6.93 -19.91 -12.28
CA LEU A 102 8.38 -19.88 -12.07
C LEU A 102 8.90 -21.07 -11.26
N ASN A 103 8.00 -21.81 -10.62
CA ASN A 103 8.29 -23.02 -9.82
C ASN A 103 9.44 -22.81 -8.81
N LEU A 104 9.46 -21.67 -8.15
CA LEU A 104 10.45 -21.34 -7.14
C LEU A 104 10.14 -22.08 -5.84
N PRO A 105 11.15 -22.58 -5.11
CA PRO A 105 10.95 -23.23 -3.82
C PRO A 105 10.43 -22.20 -2.78
N LEU A 106 9.15 -22.29 -2.45
CA LEU A 106 8.49 -21.35 -1.55
C LEU A 106 8.29 -21.98 -0.18
N LEU A 107 8.81 -21.32 0.87
CA LEU A 107 8.72 -21.73 2.27
C LEU A 107 7.43 -21.24 2.93
N ALA A 108 7.03 -20.01 2.62
CA ALA A 108 5.83 -19.41 3.16
C ALA A 108 5.37 -18.22 2.30
N THR A 109 4.11 -17.85 2.47
CA THR A 109 3.55 -16.59 2.01
C THR A 109 3.15 -15.70 3.17
N LEU A 110 3.23 -14.39 3.00
CA LEU A 110 2.87 -13.37 3.97
C LEU A 110 1.92 -12.35 3.35
N SER A 111 0.78 -12.08 3.98
CA SER A 111 -0.13 -11.03 3.52
C SER A 111 -1.02 -10.50 4.65
N ASP A 112 -1.88 -9.54 4.34
CA ASP A 112 -2.98 -9.14 5.21
C ASP A 112 -4.09 -10.23 5.28
N LYS A 113 -5.18 -9.95 6.01
CA LYS A 113 -6.32 -10.87 6.17
C LYS A 113 -7.38 -10.73 5.06
N GLN A 114 -7.05 -10.20 3.91
CA GLN A 114 -8.03 -10.02 2.84
C GLN A 114 -8.51 -11.36 2.32
N ALA A 115 -9.79 -11.65 2.46
CA ALA A 115 -10.36 -12.98 2.18
C ALA A 115 -10.14 -13.44 0.74
N ALA A 116 -10.25 -12.53 -0.24
CA ALA A 116 -10.01 -12.83 -1.65
C ALA A 116 -8.56 -13.25 -1.90
N LEU A 117 -7.60 -12.56 -1.26
CA LEU A 117 -6.18 -12.87 -1.38
C LEU A 117 -5.85 -14.24 -0.76
N ILE A 118 -6.37 -14.53 0.44
CA ILE A 118 -6.14 -15.82 1.10
C ILE A 118 -6.62 -16.97 0.22
N LYS A 119 -7.82 -16.86 -0.35
CA LYS A 119 -8.35 -17.87 -1.26
C LYS A 119 -7.51 -18.01 -2.53
N ALA A 120 -7.05 -16.91 -3.11
CA ALA A 120 -6.18 -16.94 -4.28
C ALA A 120 -4.83 -17.60 -3.97
N LEU A 121 -4.25 -17.33 -2.78
CA LEU A 121 -3.03 -17.97 -2.30
C LEU A 121 -3.21 -19.47 -2.09
N ASP A 122 -4.27 -19.88 -1.41
CA ASP A 122 -4.60 -21.30 -1.18
C ASP A 122 -4.81 -22.05 -2.50
N ALA A 123 -5.47 -21.41 -3.48
CA ALA A 123 -5.68 -22.00 -4.79
C ALA A 123 -4.39 -22.08 -5.64
N THR A 124 -3.43 -21.16 -5.41
CA THR A 124 -2.20 -21.08 -6.19
C THR A 124 -1.08 -21.92 -5.59
N TRP A 125 -0.96 -21.97 -4.25
CA TRP A 125 0.10 -22.65 -3.50
C TRP A 125 -0.49 -23.43 -2.31
N GLN A 126 -1.22 -24.52 -2.59
CA GLN A 126 -1.99 -25.31 -1.61
C GLN A 126 -1.18 -25.79 -0.39
N ASP A 127 0.08 -26.17 -0.61
CA ASP A 127 0.93 -26.76 0.43
C ASP A 127 1.89 -25.76 1.08
N VAL A 128 1.78 -24.49 0.73
CA VAL A 128 2.66 -23.44 1.25
C VAL A 128 2.02 -22.76 2.47
N PRO A 129 2.68 -22.79 3.64
CA PRO A 129 2.18 -22.11 4.83
C PRO A 129 1.92 -20.62 4.58
N HIS A 130 0.79 -20.11 5.08
CA HIS A 130 0.45 -18.70 5.02
C HIS A 130 0.52 -18.06 6.40
N GLN A 131 1.23 -16.93 6.52
CA GLN A 131 1.34 -16.12 7.72
C GLN A 131 0.67 -14.76 7.51
N TYR A 132 -0.14 -14.32 8.47
CA TYR A 132 -0.69 -12.97 8.46
C TYR A 132 0.38 -11.92 8.80
N CYS A 133 0.36 -10.80 8.09
CA CYS A 133 1.23 -9.67 8.34
C CYS A 133 0.97 -9.08 9.72
N GLN A 134 1.98 -9.13 10.59
CA GLN A 134 1.88 -8.60 11.95
C GLN A 134 1.72 -7.08 11.97
N ALA A 135 2.33 -6.36 11.02
CA ALA A 135 2.19 -4.91 10.90
C ALA A 135 0.73 -4.50 10.63
N HIS A 136 0.06 -5.18 9.68
CA HIS A 136 -1.37 -4.97 9.41
C HIS A 136 -2.24 -5.35 10.62
N TYR A 137 -1.90 -6.44 11.31
CA TYR A 137 -2.61 -6.85 12.52
C TYR A 137 -2.53 -5.78 13.61
N LEU A 138 -1.33 -5.28 13.89
CA LEU A 138 -1.11 -4.21 14.88
C LEU A 138 -1.78 -2.91 14.47
N SER A 139 -1.65 -2.51 13.19
CA SER A 139 -2.33 -1.34 12.66
C SER A 139 -3.84 -1.42 12.87
N ASN A 140 -4.46 -2.53 12.51
CA ASN A 140 -5.89 -2.75 12.70
C ASN A 140 -6.30 -2.77 14.18
N ALA A 141 -5.44 -3.27 15.07
CA ALA A 141 -5.71 -3.29 16.51
C ALA A 141 -5.70 -1.88 17.13
N VAL A 142 -4.86 -0.96 16.63
CA VAL A 142 -4.77 0.41 17.15
C VAL A 142 -5.64 1.42 16.39
N ASP A 143 -6.17 1.09 15.21
CA ASP A 143 -7.03 1.96 14.40
C ASP A 143 -8.24 2.52 15.16
N PRO A 144 -8.97 1.74 16.01
CA PRO A 144 -10.05 2.29 16.83
C PRO A 144 -9.59 3.38 17.80
N LEU A 145 -8.37 3.28 18.33
CA LEU A 145 -7.78 4.28 19.23
C LEU A 145 -7.44 5.57 18.47
N TYR A 146 -6.84 5.45 17.28
CA TYR A 146 -6.59 6.60 16.41
C TYR A 146 -7.88 7.32 16.03
N LYS A 147 -8.91 6.57 15.64
CA LYS A 147 -10.22 7.14 15.30
C LYS A 147 -10.89 7.82 16.49
N ALA A 148 -10.75 7.29 17.70
CA ALA A 148 -11.24 7.92 18.92
C ALA A 148 -10.49 9.23 19.21
N ASP A 149 -9.17 9.23 19.12
CA ASP A 149 -8.33 10.43 19.30
C ASP A 149 -8.65 11.52 18.27
N GLU A 150 -8.81 11.16 17.00
CA GLU A 150 -9.19 12.11 15.94
C GLU A 150 -10.58 12.72 16.17
N ARG A 151 -11.56 11.94 16.62
CA ARG A 151 -12.89 12.43 16.99
C ARG A 151 -12.80 13.42 18.16
N MET A 152 -12.04 13.07 19.19
CA MET A 152 -11.85 13.93 20.35
C MET A 152 -11.15 15.23 19.98
N LYS A 153 -10.09 15.21 19.19
CA LYS A 153 -9.42 16.40 18.65
C LYS A 153 -10.37 17.28 17.82
N THR A 154 -11.20 16.68 17.01
CA THR A 154 -12.18 17.40 16.19
C THR A 154 -13.24 18.06 17.06
N GLN A 155 -13.77 17.37 18.06
CA GLN A 155 -14.74 17.92 19.01
C GLN A 155 -14.14 19.08 19.81
N LEU A 156 -12.91 18.92 20.32
CA LEU A 156 -12.22 19.95 21.05
C LEU A 156 -11.99 21.21 20.19
N ARG A 157 -11.55 21.04 18.93
CA ARG A 157 -11.40 22.15 17.99
C ARG A 157 -12.71 22.89 17.74
N GLN A 158 -13.82 22.16 17.61
CA GLN A 158 -15.15 22.73 17.42
C GLN A 158 -15.59 23.53 18.67
N GLN A 159 -15.40 22.98 19.86
CA GLN A 159 -15.73 23.66 21.13
C GLN A 159 -14.90 24.94 21.31
N VAL A 160 -13.58 24.88 21.08
CA VAL A 160 -12.71 26.06 21.19
C VAL A 160 -13.12 27.14 20.17
N ARG A 161 -13.42 26.75 18.92
CA ARG A 161 -13.90 27.72 17.90
C ARG A 161 -15.23 28.34 18.28
N ALA A 162 -16.16 27.55 18.83
CA ALA A 162 -17.47 28.08 19.27
C ALA A 162 -17.32 29.10 20.44
N GLN A 163 -16.49 28.74 21.44
CA GLN A 163 -16.21 29.64 22.59
C GLN A 163 -15.48 30.91 22.15
N ALA A 164 -14.41 30.78 21.36
CA ALA A 164 -13.69 31.96 20.84
C ALA A 164 -14.59 32.85 19.99
N GLY A 165 -15.45 32.29 19.14
CA GLY A 165 -16.41 33.04 18.35
C GLY A 165 -17.50 33.71 19.17
N ALA A 166 -17.93 33.14 20.30
CA ALA A 166 -18.85 33.77 21.25
C ALA A 166 -18.20 34.97 21.97
N THR A 167 -16.97 34.75 22.47
CA THR A 167 -16.19 35.81 23.12
C THR A 167 -15.90 36.98 22.19
N MET A 168 -15.51 36.73 20.96
CA MET A 168 -15.26 37.76 19.94
C MET A 168 -16.52 38.60 19.67
N ARG A 169 -17.69 37.96 19.56
CA ARG A 169 -18.97 38.66 19.36
C ARG A 169 -19.34 39.54 20.57
N GLN A 170 -19.10 39.08 21.81
CA GLN A 170 -19.31 39.87 23.03
C GLN A 170 -18.41 41.09 23.06
N VAL A 171 -17.11 40.94 22.80
CA VAL A 171 -16.16 42.04 22.75
C VAL A 171 -16.53 43.08 21.68
N GLN A 172 -16.92 42.61 20.50
CA GLN A 172 -17.36 43.51 19.41
C GLN A 172 -18.67 44.27 19.75
N ALA A 173 -19.58 43.64 20.47
CA ALA A 173 -20.80 44.30 20.93
C ALA A 173 -20.51 45.39 21.97
N GLN A 174 -19.61 45.11 22.90
CA GLN A 174 -19.17 46.12 23.92
C GLN A 174 -18.38 47.29 23.33
N ALA A 175 -17.66 47.08 22.23
CA ALA A 175 -16.89 48.14 21.57
C ALA A 175 -17.75 49.06 20.68
N LYS A 176 -19.01 48.73 20.44
CA LYS A 176 -19.95 49.51 19.62
C LYS A 176 -21.01 50.29 20.43
N GLY A 177 -21.06 50.15 21.74
CA GLY A 177 -21.91 50.89 22.66
C GLY A 177 -21.10 51.94 23.42
#